data_1f275f801736c4f9ee5358d16c4b2c39
#
_entry.id   1f275f801736c4f9ee5358d16c4b2c39
#
_cell.length_a   1.000
_cell.length_b   1.000
_cell.length_c   1.000
_cell.angle_alpha   90.00
_cell.angle_beta   90.00
_cell.angle_gamma   90.00
#
_symmetry.space_group_name_H-M   'P 1'
#
loop_
_entity.id
_entity.type
_entity.pdbx_description
1 polymer ?
#
loop_
_entity_poly.entity_id
_entity_poly.type
_entity_poly.pdbx_seq_one_letter_code
_entity_poly.pdbx_strand_id
1 'polypeptide(L)'
;LRMCDGLPTMQEVGAVAALAQCLVHSLDTQLDRGYTLPRPTPWLLRENKWRAARHGLDAELIIDDAGAVRPVREAIAELVEDLAPVARRLGCTTELDDVRTLAAGPGPAGRQRAAVAAAGGDIGAAVDLLVAEFAAGHPLPPGSGVADAVHAGAAAG
;
A
#
# COMPACT_ATOMS: atom_id res chain seq x y z
N LEU A 1 13.70 0.98 3.18
CA LEU A 1 12.40 0.26 3.28
C LEU A 1 12.23 -0.63 4.54
N ARG A 2 13.03 -0.41 5.59
CA ARG A 2 12.88 -1.16 6.87
C ARG A 2 11.59 -0.85 7.65
N MET A 3 10.79 0.12 7.19
CA MET A 3 9.58 0.55 7.88
C MET A 3 8.30 -0.16 7.38
N CYS A 4 8.39 -0.89 6.28
CA CYS A 4 7.26 -1.62 5.74
C CYS A 4 7.14 -2.97 6.45
N ASP A 5 5.92 -3.31 6.90
CA ASP A 5 5.59 -4.66 7.33
C ASP A 5 5.58 -5.63 6.14
N GLY A 6 5.64 -6.93 6.42
CA GLY A 6 5.42 -7.95 5.40
C GLY A 6 4.02 -7.84 4.82
N LEU A 7 3.92 -7.77 3.50
CA LEU A 7 2.65 -7.71 2.80
C LEU A 7 2.17 -9.12 2.48
N PRO A 8 0.86 -9.41 2.58
CA PRO A 8 0.35 -10.77 2.45
C PRO A 8 0.36 -11.33 1.04
N THR A 9 0.39 -10.48 0.00
CA THR A 9 0.29 -10.93 -1.39
C THR A 9 1.42 -10.42 -2.26
N MET A 10 1.74 -11.16 -3.33
CA MET A 10 2.75 -10.76 -4.31
C MET A 10 2.36 -9.47 -5.05
N GLN A 11 1.07 -9.26 -5.30
CA GLN A 11 0.56 -8.03 -5.90
C GLN A 11 0.86 -6.82 -5.01
N GLU A 12 0.60 -6.90 -3.71
CA GLU A 12 0.90 -5.82 -2.77
C GLU A 12 2.40 -5.56 -2.65
N VAL A 13 3.21 -6.61 -2.63
CA VAL A 13 4.69 -6.49 -2.63
C VAL A 13 5.17 -5.79 -3.89
N GLY A 14 4.69 -6.18 -5.07
CA GLY A 14 5.01 -5.57 -6.35
C GLY A 14 4.62 -4.09 -6.40
N ALA A 15 3.40 -3.77 -5.95
CA ALA A 15 2.89 -2.39 -5.90
C ALA A 15 3.77 -1.48 -5.02
N VAL A 16 4.10 -1.91 -3.80
CA VAL A 16 4.95 -1.12 -2.88
C VAL A 16 6.37 -1.02 -3.40
N ALA A 17 6.92 -2.07 -4.01
CA ALA A 17 8.24 -2.05 -4.61
C ALA A 17 8.32 -1.07 -5.79
N ALA A 18 7.31 -1.08 -6.69
CA ALA A 18 7.22 -0.15 -7.81
C ALA A 18 7.09 1.30 -7.34
N LEU A 19 6.23 1.56 -6.35
CA LEU A 19 6.09 2.89 -5.75
C LEU A 19 7.42 3.40 -5.19
N ALA A 20 8.12 2.57 -4.41
CA ALA A 20 9.41 2.93 -3.84
C ALA A 20 10.47 3.18 -4.91
N GLN A 21 10.56 2.32 -5.92
CA GLN A 21 11.51 2.46 -7.02
C GLN A 21 11.25 3.74 -7.84
N CYS A 22 9.99 4.00 -8.19
CA CYS A 22 9.61 5.21 -8.92
C CYS A 22 9.91 6.47 -8.12
N LEU A 23 9.60 6.48 -6.81
CA LEU A 23 9.85 7.60 -5.93
C LEU A 23 11.36 7.90 -5.81
N VAL A 24 12.17 6.88 -5.55
CA VAL A 24 13.63 7.04 -5.47
C VAL A 24 14.19 7.59 -6.79
N HIS A 25 13.79 7.02 -7.93
CA HIS A 25 14.26 7.50 -9.24
C HIS A 25 13.82 8.95 -9.52
N SER A 26 12.59 9.32 -9.13
CA SER A 26 12.10 10.71 -9.27
C SER A 26 12.92 11.68 -8.44
N LEU A 27 13.17 11.35 -7.16
CA LEU A 27 13.95 12.18 -6.24
C LEU A 27 15.42 12.32 -6.68
N ASP A 28 16.03 11.22 -7.10
CA ASP A 28 17.40 11.19 -7.64
C ASP A 28 17.54 12.10 -8.86
N THR A 29 16.60 11.98 -9.80
CA THR A 29 16.54 12.87 -10.99
C THR A 29 16.42 14.35 -10.62
N GLN A 30 15.66 14.68 -9.56
CA GLN A 30 15.54 16.07 -9.10
C GLN A 30 16.87 16.57 -8.51
N LEU A 31 17.54 15.76 -7.72
CA LEU A 31 18.85 16.07 -7.14
C LEU A 31 19.92 16.27 -8.23
N ASP A 32 19.97 15.42 -9.24
CA ASP A 32 20.88 15.53 -10.39
C ASP A 32 20.67 16.82 -11.18
N ARG A 33 19.44 17.34 -11.22
CA ARG A 33 19.10 18.63 -11.83
C ARG A 33 19.42 19.83 -10.94
N GLY A 34 19.96 19.61 -9.73
CA GLY A 34 20.32 20.67 -8.79
C GLY A 34 19.15 21.18 -7.93
N TYR A 35 17.99 20.51 -7.92
CA TYR A 35 16.91 20.89 -7.02
C TYR A 35 17.23 20.52 -5.58
N THR A 36 16.79 21.37 -4.66
CA THR A 36 16.85 21.08 -3.21
C THR A 36 15.53 20.49 -2.76
N LEU A 37 15.57 19.29 -2.20
CA LEU A 37 14.35 18.65 -1.68
C LEU A 37 13.89 19.33 -0.39
N PRO A 38 12.54 19.45 -0.18
CA PRO A 38 11.99 19.96 1.06
C PRO A 38 12.46 19.16 2.27
N ARG A 39 12.74 19.86 3.38
CA ARG A 39 13.08 19.23 4.65
C ARG A 39 11.94 19.48 5.63
N PRO A 40 11.00 18.56 5.77
CA PRO A 40 9.95 18.72 6.76
C PRO A 40 10.54 18.72 8.17
N THR A 41 9.85 19.41 9.08
CA THR A 41 10.28 19.47 10.48
C THR A 41 10.23 18.07 11.13
N PRO A 42 11.15 17.75 12.05
CA PRO A 42 11.20 16.41 12.65
C PRO A 42 9.93 16.00 13.38
N TRP A 43 9.18 16.97 13.94
CA TRP A 43 7.91 16.67 14.61
C TRP A 43 6.84 16.22 13.61
N LEU A 44 6.75 16.88 12.45
CA LEU A 44 5.80 16.55 11.37
C LEU A 44 6.03 15.12 10.86
N LEU A 45 7.29 14.74 10.64
CA LEU A 45 7.64 13.37 10.24
C LEU A 45 7.22 12.32 11.29
N ARG A 46 7.45 12.61 12.58
CA ARG A 46 7.07 11.68 13.66
C ARG A 46 5.56 11.57 13.78
N GLU A 47 4.86 12.69 13.72
CA GLU A 47 3.40 12.71 13.80
C GLU A 47 2.76 11.96 12.63
N ASN A 48 3.19 12.23 11.39
CA ASN A 48 2.66 11.53 10.22
C ASN A 48 2.97 10.03 10.25
N LYS A 49 4.16 9.65 10.72
CA LYS A 49 4.50 8.23 10.91
C LYS A 49 3.58 7.56 11.93
N TRP A 50 3.28 8.25 13.05
CA TRP A 50 2.35 7.74 14.07
C TRP A 50 0.93 7.61 13.51
N ARG A 51 0.43 8.64 12.80
CA ARG A 51 -0.89 8.62 12.16
C ARG A 51 -1.02 7.48 11.16
N ALA A 52 -0.03 7.30 10.28
CA ALA A 52 -0.01 6.22 9.32
C ALA A 52 0.00 4.83 10.01
N ALA A 53 0.83 4.65 11.04
CA ALA A 53 0.88 3.40 11.80
C ALA A 53 -0.42 3.10 12.54
N ARG A 54 -1.12 4.13 13.06
CA ARG A 54 -2.35 3.99 13.85
C ARG A 54 -3.60 3.81 13.00
N HIS A 55 -3.70 4.54 11.90
CA HIS A 55 -4.92 4.67 11.09
C HIS A 55 -4.79 4.07 9.68
N GLY A 56 -3.56 3.71 9.25
CA GLY A 56 -3.31 3.12 7.93
C GLY A 56 -3.79 4.03 6.80
N LEU A 57 -4.57 3.47 5.88
CA LEU A 57 -5.11 4.19 4.73
C LEU A 57 -6.19 5.24 5.09
N ASP A 58 -6.71 5.19 6.30
CA ASP A 58 -7.72 6.16 6.80
C ASP A 58 -7.06 7.31 7.58
N ALA A 59 -5.73 7.40 7.57
CA ALA A 59 -5.01 8.49 8.20
C ALA A 59 -5.14 9.80 7.40
N GLU A 60 -5.00 10.92 8.13
CA GLU A 60 -4.80 12.25 7.56
C GLU A 60 -3.36 12.69 7.82
N LEU A 61 -2.63 13.00 6.76
CA LEU A 61 -1.25 13.49 6.84
C LEU A 61 -1.23 15.01 7.01
N ILE A 62 -0.38 15.49 7.90
CA ILE A 62 -0.07 16.93 8.01
C ILE A 62 0.87 17.27 6.86
N ILE A 63 0.52 18.26 6.05
CA ILE A 63 1.23 18.62 4.83
C ILE A 63 2.08 19.88 4.94
N ASP A 64 1.86 20.68 5.99
CA ASP A 64 2.63 21.89 6.24
C ASP A 64 2.82 22.17 7.74
N ASP A 65 3.64 23.17 8.06
CA ASP A 65 3.91 23.60 9.44
C ASP A 65 2.73 24.35 10.09
N ALA A 66 1.74 24.77 9.31
CA ALA A 66 0.49 25.38 9.80
C ALA A 66 -0.54 24.33 10.26
N GLY A 67 -0.27 23.06 10.00
CA GLY A 67 -1.12 21.93 10.42
C GLY A 67 -2.23 21.58 9.43
N ALA A 68 -2.17 22.05 8.19
CA ALA A 68 -3.09 21.61 7.15
C ALA A 68 -2.97 20.09 6.94
N VAL A 69 -4.10 19.41 6.74
CA VAL A 69 -4.15 17.96 6.61
C VAL A 69 -4.68 17.53 5.25
N ARG A 70 -4.26 16.31 4.82
CA ARG A 70 -4.73 15.66 3.61
C ARG A 70 -4.98 14.18 3.89
N PRO A 71 -6.10 13.59 3.42
CA PRO A 71 -6.32 12.15 3.50
C PRO A 71 -5.22 11.36 2.78
N VAL A 72 -4.74 10.27 3.40
CA VAL A 72 -3.68 9.41 2.83
C VAL A 72 -4.07 8.89 1.45
N ARG A 73 -5.33 8.48 1.26
CA ARG A 73 -5.81 7.94 -0.03
C ARG A 73 -5.68 8.94 -1.17
N GLU A 74 -6.00 10.22 -0.91
CA GLU A 74 -5.84 11.30 -1.89
C GLU A 74 -4.37 11.56 -2.20
N ALA A 75 -3.53 11.62 -1.15
CA ALA A 75 -2.09 11.81 -1.31
C ALA A 75 -1.44 10.66 -2.11
N ILE A 76 -1.88 9.42 -1.90
CA ILE A 76 -1.42 8.26 -2.68
C ILE A 76 -1.87 8.39 -4.15
N ALA A 77 -3.12 8.75 -4.40
CA ALA A 77 -3.63 8.88 -5.76
C ALA A 77 -2.85 9.93 -6.57
N GLU A 78 -2.60 11.11 -5.99
CA GLU A 78 -1.79 12.16 -6.59
C GLU A 78 -0.34 11.68 -6.84
N LEU A 79 0.26 11.03 -5.85
CA LEU A 79 1.64 10.52 -5.98
C LEU A 79 1.76 9.49 -7.11
N VAL A 80 0.78 8.60 -7.27
CA VAL A 80 0.75 7.62 -8.37
C VAL A 80 0.66 8.34 -9.72
N GLU A 81 -0.15 9.40 -9.83
CA GLU A 81 -0.24 10.22 -11.05
C GLU A 81 1.10 10.90 -11.38
N ASP A 82 1.72 11.52 -10.40
CA ASP A 82 3.02 12.18 -10.56
C ASP A 82 4.13 11.21 -10.97
N LEU A 83 4.09 9.97 -10.48
CA LEU A 83 5.08 8.94 -10.78
C LEU A 83 4.79 8.13 -12.05
N ALA A 84 3.61 8.25 -12.67
CA ALA A 84 3.25 7.49 -13.86
C ALA A 84 4.25 7.64 -15.04
N PRO A 85 4.83 8.84 -15.33
CA PRO A 85 5.88 8.95 -16.34
C PRO A 85 7.16 8.19 -16.01
N VAL A 86 7.48 8.08 -14.72
CA VAL A 86 8.65 7.32 -14.23
C VAL A 86 8.39 5.83 -14.37
N ALA A 87 7.21 5.35 -13.97
CA ALA A 87 6.81 3.96 -14.08
C ALA A 87 6.85 3.45 -15.53
N ARG A 88 6.37 4.26 -16.49
CA ARG A 88 6.50 3.91 -17.92
C ARG A 88 7.95 3.74 -18.35
N ARG A 89 8.86 4.55 -17.85
CA ARG A 89 10.28 4.48 -18.16
C ARG A 89 10.95 3.26 -17.55
N LEU A 90 10.52 2.88 -16.33
CA LEU A 90 11.06 1.73 -15.58
C LEU A 90 10.36 0.42 -15.92
N GLY A 91 9.27 0.43 -16.71
CA GLY A 91 8.53 -0.76 -17.11
C GLY A 91 7.68 -1.38 -15.99
N CYS A 92 7.26 -0.60 -14.98
CA CYS A 92 6.48 -1.07 -13.83
C CYS A 92 5.11 -0.33 -13.70
N THR A 93 4.48 -0.03 -14.83
CA THR A 93 3.21 0.72 -14.84
C THR A 93 2.08 -0.04 -14.18
N THR A 94 1.97 -1.34 -14.43
CA THR A 94 0.94 -2.20 -13.85
C THR A 94 1.04 -2.24 -12.33
N GLU A 95 2.23 -2.47 -11.81
CA GLU A 95 2.49 -2.53 -10.37
C GLU A 95 2.26 -1.17 -9.69
N LEU A 96 2.59 -0.07 -10.38
CA LEU A 96 2.28 1.27 -9.85
C LEU A 96 0.78 1.55 -9.85
N ASP A 97 0.02 1.12 -10.85
CA ASP A 97 -1.44 1.27 -10.90
C ASP A 97 -2.12 0.40 -9.83
N ASP A 98 -1.54 -0.75 -9.48
CA ASP A 98 -2.00 -1.58 -8.36
C ASP A 98 -1.99 -0.80 -7.03
N VAL A 99 -1.05 0.13 -6.82
CA VAL A 99 -1.03 0.99 -5.61
C VAL A 99 -2.35 1.74 -5.44
N ARG A 100 -2.90 2.29 -6.53
CA ARG A 100 -4.18 3.01 -6.51
C ARG A 100 -5.34 2.08 -6.17
N THR A 101 -5.37 0.91 -6.80
CA THR A 101 -6.40 -0.11 -6.58
C THR A 101 -6.39 -0.59 -5.13
N LEU A 102 -5.21 -0.91 -4.60
CA LEU A 102 -5.02 -1.38 -3.22
C LEU A 102 -5.35 -0.29 -2.19
N ALA A 103 -4.97 0.97 -2.50
CA ALA A 103 -5.28 2.11 -1.63
C ALA A 103 -6.78 2.45 -1.60
N ALA A 104 -7.55 2.12 -2.62
CA ALA A 104 -9.01 2.29 -2.60
C ALA A 104 -9.72 1.26 -1.69
N GLY A 105 -9.09 0.10 -1.46
CA GLY A 105 -9.62 -0.98 -0.64
C GLY A 105 -9.38 -0.82 0.87
N PRO A 106 -9.77 -1.84 1.67
CA PRO A 106 -9.66 -1.79 3.13
C PRO A 106 -8.22 -1.99 3.65
N GLY A 107 -7.27 -2.30 2.79
CA GLY A 107 -5.91 -2.66 3.16
C GLY A 107 -5.82 -4.00 3.94
N PRO A 108 -4.60 -4.55 4.15
CA PRO A 108 -4.41 -5.86 4.77
C PRO A 108 -5.04 -5.98 6.15
N ALA A 109 -4.81 -5.00 7.02
CA ALA A 109 -5.36 -5.00 8.39
C ALA A 109 -6.90 -4.89 8.41
N GLY A 110 -7.48 -4.17 7.44
CA GLY A 110 -8.94 -4.07 7.29
C GLY A 110 -9.54 -5.41 6.87
N ARG A 111 -8.94 -6.11 5.92
CA ARG A 111 -9.37 -7.43 5.46
C ARG A 111 -9.30 -8.47 6.57
N GLN A 112 -8.20 -8.51 7.34
CA GLN A 112 -8.04 -9.40 8.49
C GLN A 112 -9.13 -9.15 9.54
N ARG A 113 -9.37 -7.90 9.93
CA ARG A 113 -10.44 -7.56 10.88
C ARG A 113 -11.82 -7.95 10.36
N ALA A 114 -12.09 -7.78 9.07
CA ALA A 114 -13.34 -8.19 8.46
C ALA A 114 -13.52 -9.71 8.47
N ALA A 115 -12.47 -10.49 8.22
CA ALA A 115 -12.50 -11.95 8.30
C ALA A 115 -12.80 -12.45 9.72
N VAL A 116 -12.13 -11.90 10.73
CA VAL A 116 -12.38 -12.21 12.14
C VAL A 116 -13.81 -11.87 12.54
N ALA A 117 -14.31 -10.71 12.15
CA ALA A 117 -15.68 -10.28 12.44
C ALA A 117 -16.73 -11.22 11.78
N ALA A 118 -16.51 -11.61 10.53
CA ALA A 118 -17.38 -12.54 9.81
C ALA A 118 -17.41 -13.95 10.45
N ALA A 119 -16.30 -14.35 11.08
CA ALA A 119 -16.17 -15.63 11.81
C ALA A 119 -16.58 -15.55 13.29
N GLY A 120 -17.37 -14.53 13.67
CA GLY A 120 -17.84 -14.41 15.06
C GLY A 120 -16.76 -14.12 16.10
N GLY A 121 -15.62 -13.56 15.67
CA GLY A 121 -14.49 -13.22 16.55
C GLY A 121 -13.37 -14.25 16.54
N ASP A 122 -13.44 -15.29 15.73
CA ASP A 122 -12.36 -16.28 15.62
C ASP A 122 -11.14 -15.68 14.91
N ILE A 123 -10.04 -15.55 15.65
CA ILE A 123 -8.75 -15.03 15.13
C ILE A 123 -8.15 -15.98 14.08
N GLY A 124 -8.45 -17.28 14.14
CA GLY A 124 -8.03 -18.27 13.14
C GLY A 124 -8.41 -17.86 11.71
N ALA A 125 -9.58 -17.22 11.54
CA ALA A 125 -10.04 -16.75 10.26
C ALA A 125 -9.12 -15.70 9.58
N ALA A 126 -8.37 -14.91 10.36
CA ALA A 126 -7.35 -14.02 9.82
C ALA A 126 -6.16 -14.79 9.24
N VAL A 127 -5.75 -15.88 9.90
CA VAL A 127 -4.67 -16.75 9.43
C VAL A 127 -5.09 -17.47 8.14
N ASP A 128 -6.31 -18.03 8.11
CA ASP A 128 -6.85 -18.70 6.93
C ASP A 128 -6.94 -17.75 5.73
N LEU A 129 -7.37 -16.50 5.95
CA LEU A 129 -7.38 -15.47 4.91
C LEU A 129 -5.97 -15.20 4.39
N LEU A 130 -5.00 -15.01 5.28
CA LEU A 130 -3.60 -14.72 4.86
C LEU A 130 -3.00 -15.88 4.07
N VAL A 131 -3.25 -17.12 4.45
CA VAL A 131 -2.82 -18.30 3.70
C VAL A 131 -3.46 -18.34 2.31
N ALA A 132 -4.77 -18.05 2.24
CA ALA A 132 -5.49 -18.03 0.97
C ALA A 132 -5.00 -16.88 0.06
N GLU A 133 -4.82 -15.66 0.58
CA GLU A 133 -4.29 -14.51 -0.16
C GLU A 133 -2.86 -14.74 -0.65
N PHE A 134 -2.02 -15.35 0.19
CA PHE A 134 -0.66 -15.70 -0.20
C PHE A 134 -0.65 -16.71 -1.36
N ALA A 135 -1.49 -17.73 -1.29
CA ALA A 135 -1.61 -18.74 -2.35
C ALA A 135 -2.18 -18.16 -3.66
N ALA A 136 -3.16 -17.24 -3.56
CA ALA A 136 -3.74 -16.55 -4.70
C ALA A 136 -2.79 -15.50 -5.33
N GLY A 137 -1.86 -14.95 -4.55
CA GLY A 137 -0.96 -13.89 -4.97
C GLY A 137 -1.58 -12.48 -4.99
N HIS A 138 -2.87 -12.36 -4.70
CA HIS A 138 -3.63 -11.10 -4.68
C HIS A 138 -4.64 -11.06 -3.51
N PRO A 139 -5.14 -9.86 -3.10
CA PRO A 139 -6.16 -9.72 -2.09
C PRO A 139 -7.45 -10.46 -2.44
N LEU A 140 -8.05 -11.12 -1.46
CA LEU A 140 -9.32 -11.83 -1.60
C LEU A 140 -10.47 -11.12 -0.88
N PRO A 141 -11.73 -11.31 -1.33
CA PRO A 141 -12.91 -10.84 -0.61
C PRO A 141 -12.99 -11.42 0.81
N PRO A 142 -13.60 -10.71 1.78
CA PRO A 142 -13.88 -11.26 3.10
C PRO A 142 -14.70 -12.54 3.02
N GLY A 143 -14.28 -13.58 3.76
CA GLY A 143 -14.95 -14.89 3.77
C GLY A 143 -14.43 -15.89 2.73
N SER A 144 -13.46 -15.51 1.89
CA SER A 144 -12.76 -16.45 1.03
C SER A 144 -11.91 -17.42 1.87
N GLY A 145 -12.04 -18.72 1.59
CA GLY A 145 -11.26 -19.76 2.24
C GLY A 145 -10.10 -20.26 1.38
N VAL A 146 -9.26 -21.12 1.95
CA VAL A 146 -8.13 -21.75 1.24
C VAL A 146 -8.59 -22.53 0.00
N ALA A 147 -9.82 -23.08 0.01
CA ALA A 147 -10.41 -23.79 -1.13
C ALA A 147 -10.65 -22.88 -2.35
N ASP A 148 -11.01 -21.61 -2.12
CA ASP A 148 -11.26 -20.64 -3.20
C ASP A 148 -9.96 -20.21 -3.88
N ALA A 149 -8.87 -20.12 -3.12
CA ALA A 149 -7.54 -19.77 -3.62
C ALA A 149 -6.96 -20.82 -4.58
N VAL A 150 -7.20 -22.10 -4.31
CA VAL A 150 -6.73 -23.21 -5.17
C VAL A 150 -7.43 -23.18 -6.54
N HIS A 151 -8.69 -22.80 -6.59
CA HIS A 151 -9.45 -22.67 -7.84
C HIS A 151 -9.02 -21.44 -8.67
N ALA A 152 -8.72 -20.33 -8.03
CA ALA A 152 -8.26 -19.11 -8.71
C ALA A 152 -6.86 -19.29 -9.35
N GLY A 153 -5.94 -20.02 -8.70
CA GLY A 153 -4.62 -20.32 -9.23
C GLY A 153 -4.62 -21.29 -10.42
N ALA A 154 -5.60 -22.18 -10.50
CA ALA A 154 -5.75 -23.13 -11.61
C ALA A 154 -6.32 -22.52 -12.90
N ALA A 155 -6.93 -21.34 -12.83
CA ALA A 155 -7.50 -20.62 -13.97
C ALA A 155 -6.49 -19.64 -14.64
N ALA A 156 -5.33 -19.41 -14.04
CA ALA A 156 -4.30 -18.46 -14.49
C ALA A 156 -3.06 -19.14 -15.09
N GLY A 157 -3.04 -20.48 -15.25
CA GLY A 157 -1.98 -21.29 -15.84
C GLY A 157 -2.39 -21.78 -17.29
#